data_a45891a8b79f75127ddd0a0ed981972c
#
_entry.id   a45891a8b79f75127ddd0a0ed981972c
#
_cell.length_a   1.000
_cell.length_b   1.000
_cell.length_c   1.000
_cell.angle_alpha   90.00
_cell.angle_beta   90.00
_cell.angle_gamma   90.00
#
_symmetry.space_group_name_H-M   'P 1'
#
loop_
_entity.id
_entity.type
_entity.pdbx_description
1 polymer ?
#
loop_
_entity_poly.entity_id
_entity_poly.type
_entity_poly.pdbx_seq_one_letter_code
_entity_poly.pdbx_strand_id
1 'polypeptide(L)'
;MVIFETENFILKAPEKPHIDREDGGHLVIFTKKKVSERQELSKEQRCELAELTNIAGQALKEALCKSGIKIGRINYQDNGNWSVFKPEGPTLHIHIYGRAIDAKIQKYGEALYFPHPKDNPDFYKDLKPLNEEEIKYIKEFLKENFKYN
;
A
#
# COMPACT_ATOMS: atom_id res chain seq x y z
N MET A 1 10.88 -0.70 -3.64
CA MET A 1 11.82 0.00 -2.71
C MET A 1 11.31 -0.11 -1.29
N VAL A 2 12.17 -0.41 -0.28
CA VAL A 2 11.82 -0.37 1.15
C VAL A 2 11.78 1.08 1.63
N ILE A 3 10.69 1.46 2.30
CA ILE A 3 10.48 2.82 2.85
C ILE A 3 10.72 2.85 4.34
N PHE A 4 10.16 1.88 5.09
CA PHE A 4 10.19 1.85 6.53
C PHE A 4 10.16 0.41 7.04
N GLU A 5 10.77 0.17 8.19
CA GLU A 5 10.75 -1.13 8.85
C GLU A 5 10.45 -0.96 10.34
N THR A 6 9.66 -1.90 10.85
CA THR A 6 9.39 -2.07 12.28
C THR A 6 9.97 -3.40 12.75
N GLU A 7 9.68 -3.83 13.96
CA GLU A 7 10.10 -5.15 14.45
C GLU A 7 9.52 -6.28 13.58
N ASN A 8 8.23 -6.23 13.23
CA ASN A 8 7.54 -7.33 12.57
C ASN A 8 7.18 -7.08 11.09
N PHE A 9 7.26 -5.83 10.61
CA PHE A 9 6.75 -5.44 9.30
C PHE A 9 7.75 -4.64 8.46
N ILE A 10 7.54 -4.69 7.14
CA ILE A 10 8.29 -3.91 6.15
C ILE A 10 7.28 -3.16 5.27
N LEU A 11 7.37 -1.84 5.23
CA LEU A 11 6.63 -0.99 4.30
C LEU A 11 7.44 -0.74 3.04
N LYS A 12 6.83 -0.94 1.88
CA LYS A 12 7.44 -0.75 0.56
C LYS A 12 6.60 0.16 -0.33
N ALA A 13 7.28 0.90 -1.22
CA ALA A 13 6.69 1.47 -2.42
C ALA A 13 7.02 0.54 -3.59
N PRO A 14 6.01 -0.06 -4.26
CA PRO A 14 6.24 -0.90 -5.43
C PRO A 14 6.75 -0.07 -6.63
N GLU A 15 7.73 -0.61 -7.35
CA GLU A 15 8.19 -0.05 -8.63
C GLU A 15 7.16 -0.29 -9.75
N LYS A 16 6.38 -1.37 -9.62
CA LYS A 16 5.22 -1.68 -10.47
C LYS A 16 3.96 -1.59 -9.61
N PRO A 17 3.36 -0.41 -9.48
CA PRO A 17 2.19 -0.22 -8.62
C PRO A 17 0.93 -0.81 -9.25
N HIS A 18 -0.09 -1.04 -8.43
CA HIS A 18 -1.44 -1.39 -8.91
C HIS A 18 -2.27 -0.16 -9.25
N ILE A 19 -1.91 0.99 -8.70
CA ILE A 19 -2.57 2.28 -8.94
C ILE A 19 -1.49 3.29 -9.33
N ASP A 20 -1.74 4.03 -10.40
CA ASP A 20 -0.89 5.15 -10.82
C ASP A 20 -0.80 6.19 -9.70
N ARG A 21 0.38 6.84 -9.55
CA ARG A 21 0.54 7.88 -8.54
C ARG A 21 -0.45 9.03 -8.70
N GLU A 22 -0.84 9.37 -9.93
CA GLU A 22 -1.81 10.43 -10.21
C GLU A 22 -3.25 10.03 -9.85
N ASP A 23 -3.53 8.73 -9.82
CA ASP A 23 -4.81 8.16 -9.37
C ASP A 23 -4.86 7.90 -7.85
N GLY A 24 -3.73 8.03 -7.15
CA GLY A 24 -3.68 7.93 -5.69
C GLY A 24 -2.48 7.18 -5.12
N GLY A 25 -1.69 6.50 -5.96
CA GLY A 25 -0.48 5.81 -5.53
C GLY A 25 -0.71 4.54 -4.73
N HIS A 26 0.38 3.85 -4.41
CA HIS A 26 0.35 2.51 -3.84
C HIS A 26 1.50 2.29 -2.86
N LEU A 27 1.19 1.84 -1.65
CA LEU A 27 2.12 1.31 -0.67
C LEU A 27 1.72 -0.11 -0.27
N VAL A 28 2.68 -0.91 0.19
CA VAL A 28 2.41 -2.29 0.66
C VAL A 28 3.19 -2.56 1.94
N ILE A 29 2.50 -3.10 2.95
CA ILE A 29 3.11 -3.63 4.17
C ILE A 29 3.21 -5.15 4.05
N PHE A 30 4.40 -5.69 4.29
CA PHE A 30 4.67 -7.13 4.37
C PHE A 30 5.04 -7.53 5.79
N THR A 31 4.72 -8.76 6.17
CA THR A 31 5.24 -9.37 7.40
C THR A 31 6.70 -9.82 7.19
N LYS A 32 7.58 -9.63 8.18
CA LYS A 32 8.98 -10.14 8.15
C LYS A 32 9.03 -11.66 8.24
N LYS A 33 8.18 -12.25 9.07
CA LYS A 33 7.97 -13.71 9.13
C LYS A 33 6.81 -14.09 8.24
N LYS A 34 6.88 -15.25 7.60
CA LYS A 34 5.78 -15.76 6.76
C LYS A 34 4.54 -16.00 7.62
N VAL A 35 3.47 -15.32 7.29
CA VAL A 35 2.14 -15.43 7.87
C VAL A 35 1.16 -15.42 6.70
N SER A 36 0.17 -16.31 6.71
CA SER A 36 -0.80 -16.40 5.62
C SER A 36 -1.97 -15.45 5.81
N GLU A 37 -2.47 -15.32 7.04
CA GLU A 37 -3.67 -14.57 7.36
C GLU A 37 -3.53 -13.76 8.66
N ARG A 38 -4.35 -12.70 8.83
CA ARG A 38 -4.31 -11.80 9.99
C ARG A 38 -4.51 -12.48 11.33
N GLN A 39 -5.35 -13.51 11.40
CA GLN A 39 -5.64 -14.22 12.63
C GLN A 39 -4.43 -14.98 13.18
N GLU A 40 -3.41 -15.24 12.37
CA GLU A 40 -2.15 -15.85 12.82
C GLU A 40 -1.23 -14.88 13.57
N LEU A 41 -1.49 -13.57 13.46
CA LEU A 41 -0.71 -12.54 14.16
C LEU A 41 -1.01 -12.54 15.66
N SER A 42 0.02 -12.31 16.49
CA SER A 42 -0.18 -12.05 17.92
C SER A 42 -0.98 -10.75 18.15
N LYS A 43 -1.44 -10.53 19.37
CA LYS A 43 -2.14 -9.28 19.72
C LYS A 43 -1.25 -8.06 19.47
N GLU A 44 0.00 -8.13 19.90
CA GLU A 44 1.00 -7.08 19.75
C GLU A 44 1.26 -6.78 18.27
N GLN A 45 1.45 -7.82 17.44
CA GLN A 45 1.62 -7.67 16.00
C GLN A 45 0.39 -7.04 15.33
N ARG A 46 -0.83 -7.40 15.75
CA ARG A 46 -2.06 -6.77 15.22
C ARG A 46 -2.14 -5.29 15.58
N CYS A 47 -1.75 -4.91 16.80
CA CYS A 47 -1.70 -3.51 17.22
C CYS A 47 -0.63 -2.72 16.44
N GLU A 48 0.56 -3.29 16.29
CA GLU A 48 1.65 -2.70 15.49
C GLU A 48 1.23 -2.49 14.03
N LEU A 49 0.58 -3.52 13.43
CA LEU A 49 0.08 -3.43 12.06
C LEU A 49 -0.99 -2.36 11.90
N ALA A 50 -1.90 -2.24 12.85
CA ALA A 50 -2.96 -1.22 12.82
C ALA A 50 -2.36 0.19 12.88
N GLU A 51 -1.40 0.42 13.76
CA GLU A 51 -0.71 1.70 13.87
C GLU A 51 0.08 2.02 12.59
N LEU A 52 0.92 1.08 12.12
CA LEU A 52 1.69 1.27 10.90
C LEU A 52 0.79 1.54 9.69
N THR A 53 -0.33 0.83 9.58
CA THR A 53 -1.29 1.00 8.48
C THR A 53 -1.90 2.41 8.49
N ASN A 54 -2.30 2.91 9.67
CA ASN A 54 -2.86 4.25 9.84
C ASN A 54 -1.84 5.34 9.46
N ILE A 55 -0.65 5.29 10.04
CA ILE A 55 0.38 6.31 9.82
C ILE A 55 0.86 6.28 8.37
N ALA A 56 1.04 5.10 7.76
CA ALA A 56 1.42 4.97 6.35
C ALA A 56 0.34 5.53 5.40
N GLY A 57 -0.93 5.30 5.70
CA GLY A 57 -2.03 5.87 4.91
C GLY A 57 -2.10 7.39 5.00
N GLN A 58 -1.89 7.95 6.20
CA GLN A 58 -1.81 9.39 6.38
C GLN A 58 -0.60 9.98 5.63
N ALA A 59 0.57 9.36 5.76
CA ALA A 59 1.79 9.78 5.07
C ALA A 59 1.61 9.80 3.53
N LEU A 60 1.00 8.74 2.96
CA LEU A 60 0.68 8.66 1.53
C LEU A 60 -0.24 9.81 1.10
N LYS A 61 -1.32 10.04 1.85
CA LYS A 61 -2.28 11.12 1.55
C LYS A 61 -1.59 12.48 1.55
N GLU A 62 -0.80 12.78 2.58
CA GLU A 62 -0.15 14.08 2.72
C GLU A 62 0.93 14.28 1.65
N ALA A 63 1.75 13.26 1.36
CA ALA A 63 2.77 13.33 0.32
C ALA A 63 2.16 13.67 -1.05
N LEU A 64 1.10 12.96 -1.43
CA LEU A 64 0.44 13.18 -2.71
C LEU A 64 -0.31 14.52 -2.76
N CYS A 65 -0.94 14.94 -1.66
CA CYS A 65 -1.58 16.26 -1.59
C CYS A 65 -0.54 17.41 -1.76
N LYS A 66 0.66 17.26 -1.20
CA LYS A 66 1.77 18.21 -1.43
C LYS A 66 2.24 18.22 -2.88
N SER A 67 2.16 17.10 -3.58
CA SER A 67 2.41 17.00 -5.02
C SER A 67 1.25 17.52 -5.90
N GLY A 68 0.20 18.08 -5.29
CA GLY A 68 -0.96 18.62 -6.01
C GLY A 68 -2.04 17.59 -6.36
N ILE A 69 -1.91 16.32 -5.92
CA ILE A 69 -2.88 15.26 -6.17
C ILE A 69 -3.89 15.23 -5.02
N LYS A 70 -5.14 15.54 -5.30
CA LYS A 70 -6.20 15.63 -4.28
C LYS A 70 -6.69 14.25 -3.85
N ILE A 71 -6.19 13.75 -2.73
CA ILE A 71 -6.58 12.45 -2.18
C ILE A 71 -7.82 12.60 -1.30
N GLY A 72 -8.95 12.06 -1.75
CA GLY A 72 -10.21 12.07 -1.01
C GLY A 72 -10.29 10.98 0.06
N ARG A 73 -9.68 9.81 -0.17
CA ARG A 73 -9.75 8.66 0.75
C ARG A 73 -8.51 7.76 0.62
N ILE A 74 -8.27 6.96 1.65
CA ILE A 74 -7.33 5.83 1.61
C ILE A 74 -8.14 4.52 1.72
N ASN A 75 -7.81 3.54 0.86
CA ASN A 75 -8.32 2.18 0.95
C ASN A 75 -7.22 1.22 1.41
N TYR A 76 -7.60 0.21 2.16
CA TYR A 76 -6.71 -0.83 2.68
C TYR A 76 -7.24 -2.21 2.26
N GLN A 77 -6.37 -3.07 1.72
CA GLN A 77 -6.75 -4.40 1.24
C GLN A 77 -5.67 -5.44 1.55
N ASP A 78 -6.08 -6.64 1.93
CA ASP A 78 -5.20 -7.79 2.19
C ASP A 78 -5.74 -9.09 1.52
N ASN A 79 -6.10 -9.01 0.26
CA ASN A 79 -6.85 -10.06 -0.43
C ASN A 79 -6.10 -11.38 -0.59
N GLY A 80 -4.81 -11.38 -0.98
CA GLY A 80 -3.99 -12.59 -1.18
C GLY A 80 -4.46 -13.56 -2.28
N ASN A 81 -5.54 -13.23 -3.01
CA ASN A 81 -6.28 -14.14 -3.90
C ASN A 81 -5.44 -14.71 -5.05
N TRP A 82 -4.48 -13.95 -5.58
CA TRP A 82 -3.68 -14.41 -6.73
C TRP A 82 -2.63 -15.47 -6.38
N SER A 83 -2.41 -15.74 -5.10
CA SER A 83 -1.45 -16.74 -4.63
C SER A 83 -2.09 -17.98 -3.98
N VAL A 84 -3.42 -18.05 -3.89
CA VAL A 84 -4.14 -19.17 -3.25
C VAL A 84 -3.79 -20.53 -3.85
N PHE A 85 -3.58 -20.60 -5.17
CA PHE A 85 -3.24 -21.84 -5.87
C PHE A 85 -1.75 -22.04 -6.13
N LYS A 86 -0.88 -21.14 -5.61
CA LYS A 86 0.57 -21.33 -5.71
C LYS A 86 1.05 -22.31 -4.65
N PRO A 87 2.12 -23.10 -4.93
CA PRO A 87 2.65 -24.07 -3.96
C PRO A 87 3.01 -23.45 -2.60
N GLU A 88 3.55 -22.22 -2.60
CA GLU A 88 3.92 -21.48 -1.40
C GLU A 88 2.72 -20.88 -0.67
N GLY A 89 1.55 -20.85 -1.32
CA GLY A 89 0.32 -20.27 -0.79
C GLY A 89 0.34 -18.74 -0.65
N PRO A 90 -0.70 -18.16 -0.05
CA PRO A 90 -0.78 -16.73 0.22
C PRO A 90 0.19 -16.32 1.33
N THR A 91 0.64 -15.08 1.28
CA THR A 91 1.38 -14.42 2.35
C THR A 91 0.66 -13.13 2.69
N LEU A 92 0.42 -12.90 3.97
CA LEU A 92 -0.23 -11.68 4.44
C LEU A 92 0.56 -10.43 4.02
N HIS A 93 -0.11 -9.55 3.33
CA HIS A 93 0.38 -8.22 2.99
C HIS A 93 -0.79 -7.25 2.86
N ILE A 94 -0.58 -6.03 3.30
CA ILE A 94 -1.60 -5.00 3.30
C ILE A 94 -1.27 -3.97 2.22
N HIS A 95 -2.12 -3.88 1.23
CA HIS A 95 -2.07 -2.79 0.25
C HIS A 95 -2.72 -1.53 0.80
N ILE A 96 -2.07 -0.40 0.61
CA ILE A 96 -2.57 0.94 0.95
C ILE A 96 -2.67 1.72 -0.35
N TYR A 97 -3.89 2.11 -0.70
CA TYR A 97 -4.20 2.81 -1.94
C TYR A 97 -4.81 4.18 -1.65
N GLY A 98 -4.19 5.22 -2.17
CA GLY A 98 -4.85 6.52 -2.24
C GLY A 98 -5.98 6.49 -3.28
N ARG A 99 -6.99 7.33 -3.07
CA ARG A 99 -8.11 7.52 -4.00
C ARG A 99 -8.15 9.00 -4.38
N ALA A 100 -7.54 9.33 -5.51
CA ALA A 100 -7.56 10.69 -6.03
C ALA A 100 -8.97 11.05 -6.54
N ILE A 101 -9.41 12.28 -6.23
CA ILE A 101 -10.74 12.75 -6.63
C ILE A 101 -10.86 12.84 -8.15
N ASP A 102 -9.77 13.23 -8.82
CA ASP A 102 -9.70 13.41 -10.27
C ASP A 102 -9.04 12.20 -10.98
N ALA A 103 -9.08 11.00 -10.34
CA ALA A 103 -8.51 9.77 -10.87
C ALA A 103 -9.08 9.43 -12.25
N LYS A 104 -8.19 9.01 -13.18
CA LYS A 104 -8.57 8.69 -14.57
C LYS A 104 -8.92 7.22 -14.75
N ILE A 105 -8.16 6.32 -14.12
CA ILE A 105 -8.31 4.87 -14.25
C ILE A 105 -9.16 4.33 -13.11
N GLN A 106 -8.75 4.63 -11.86
CA GLN A 106 -9.43 4.16 -10.64
C GLN A 106 -10.42 5.23 -10.14
N LYS A 107 -11.49 5.44 -10.89
CA LYS A 107 -12.46 6.54 -10.65
C LYS A 107 -12.88 6.64 -9.20
N TYR A 108 -12.88 7.87 -8.68
CA TYR A 108 -13.29 8.15 -7.33
C TYR A 108 -14.77 7.82 -7.11
N GLY A 109 -15.09 7.16 -5.98
CA GLY A 109 -16.45 6.71 -5.67
C GLY A 109 -16.80 5.33 -6.22
N GLU A 110 -16.02 4.78 -7.14
CA GLU A 110 -16.18 3.40 -7.62
C GLU A 110 -15.29 2.42 -6.83
N ALA A 111 -15.62 1.14 -6.88
CA ALA A 111 -14.75 0.09 -6.36
C ALA A 111 -13.43 0.05 -7.13
N LEU A 112 -12.32 -0.29 -6.44
CA LEU A 112 -11.05 -0.50 -7.12
C LEU A 112 -11.13 -1.71 -8.06
N TYR A 113 -10.66 -1.54 -9.28
CA TYR A 113 -10.62 -2.57 -10.30
C TYR A 113 -9.18 -3.05 -10.54
N PHE A 114 -8.94 -4.31 -10.28
CA PHE A 114 -7.65 -4.97 -10.50
C PHE A 114 -7.85 -6.24 -11.32
N PRO A 115 -7.77 -6.16 -12.67
CA PRO A 115 -7.84 -7.35 -13.50
C PRO A 115 -6.63 -8.26 -13.24
N HIS A 116 -6.84 -9.58 -13.33
CA HIS A 116 -5.71 -10.49 -13.20
C HIS A 116 -4.71 -10.25 -14.35
N PRO A 117 -3.39 -10.21 -14.09
CA PRO A 117 -2.39 -9.92 -15.13
C PRO A 117 -2.39 -10.86 -16.33
N LYS A 118 -2.92 -12.10 -16.16
CA LYS A 118 -3.11 -13.04 -17.29
C LYS A 118 -4.24 -12.62 -18.22
N ASP A 119 -5.27 -11.96 -17.69
CA ASP A 119 -6.46 -11.56 -18.44
C ASP A 119 -6.28 -10.18 -19.08
N ASN A 120 -5.50 -9.32 -18.46
CA ASN A 120 -5.16 -7.98 -18.96
C ASN A 120 -3.71 -7.61 -18.64
N PRO A 121 -2.74 -8.11 -19.44
CA PRO A 121 -1.32 -7.91 -19.15
C PRO A 121 -0.84 -6.46 -19.28
N ASP A 122 -1.55 -5.65 -20.07
CA ASP A 122 -1.17 -4.27 -20.34
C ASP A 122 -1.70 -3.29 -19.28
N PHE A 123 -2.66 -3.70 -18.46
CA PHE A 123 -3.31 -2.81 -17.47
C PHE A 123 -2.31 -2.11 -16.53
N TYR A 124 -1.25 -2.81 -16.10
CA TYR A 124 -0.28 -2.31 -15.13
C TYR A 124 0.98 -1.73 -15.76
N LYS A 125 1.11 -1.79 -17.10
CA LYS A 125 2.37 -1.55 -17.81
C LYS A 125 2.89 -0.13 -17.66
N ASP A 126 2.01 0.85 -17.75
CA ASP A 126 2.37 2.27 -17.82
C ASP A 126 2.02 3.04 -16.52
N LEU A 127 1.64 2.32 -15.45
CA LEU A 127 1.33 2.93 -14.16
C LEU A 127 2.60 3.48 -13.50
N LYS A 128 2.57 4.74 -13.15
CA LYS A 128 3.71 5.45 -12.53
C LYS A 128 3.79 5.14 -11.03
N PRO A 129 4.97 4.76 -10.51
CA PRO A 129 5.19 4.65 -9.08
C PRO A 129 5.25 6.02 -8.40
N LEU A 130 5.23 6.03 -7.06
CA LEU A 130 5.55 7.22 -6.27
C LEU A 130 6.95 7.74 -6.64
N ASN A 131 7.09 9.06 -6.73
CA ASN A 131 8.37 9.69 -7.04
C ASN A 131 9.27 9.80 -5.78
N GLU A 132 10.51 10.21 -5.98
CA GLU A 132 11.52 10.30 -4.91
C GLU A 132 11.15 11.29 -3.80
N GLU A 133 10.52 12.41 -4.13
CA GLU A 133 10.10 13.44 -3.17
C GLU A 133 8.95 12.91 -2.29
N GLU A 134 7.98 12.24 -2.89
CA GLU A 134 6.88 11.60 -2.18
C GLU A 134 7.38 10.50 -1.24
N ILE A 135 8.30 9.67 -1.73
CA ILE A 135 8.93 8.61 -0.92
C ILE A 135 9.74 9.20 0.23
N LYS A 136 10.49 10.27 -0.02
CA LYS A 136 11.26 10.97 1.02
C LYS A 136 10.33 11.51 2.10
N TYR A 137 9.26 12.21 1.70
CA TYR A 137 8.26 12.73 2.63
C TYR A 137 7.64 11.62 3.49
N ILE A 138 7.21 10.52 2.87
CA ILE A 138 6.63 9.38 3.58
C ILE A 138 7.60 8.81 4.60
N LYS A 139 8.89 8.66 4.26
CA LYS A 139 9.93 8.17 5.18
C LYS A 139 10.09 9.08 6.40
N GLU A 140 10.16 10.39 6.19
CA GLU A 140 10.32 11.39 7.24
C GLU A 140 9.09 11.39 8.15
N PHE A 141 7.90 11.42 7.55
CA PHE A 141 6.63 11.38 8.29
C PHE A 141 6.50 10.15 9.19
N LEU A 142 6.86 8.97 8.68
CA LEU A 142 6.84 7.72 9.46
C LEU A 142 7.83 7.76 10.63
N LYS A 143 9.05 8.26 10.43
CA LYS A 143 10.06 8.39 11.51
C LYS A 143 9.58 9.30 12.64
N GLU A 144 8.84 10.36 12.31
CA GLU A 144 8.36 11.33 13.29
C GLU A 144 7.11 10.84 14.04
N ASN A 145 6.22 10.13 13.35
CA ASN A 145 4.86 9.85 13.84
C ASN A 145 4.62 8.40 14.26
N PHE A 146 5.37 7.42 13.75
CA PHE A 146 5.22 6.04 14.18
C PHE A 146 5.89 5.83 15.55
N LYS A 147 5.08 5.66 16.58
CA LYS A 147 5.52 5.49 17.98
C LYS A 147 4.85 4.25 18.58
N TYR A 148 5.23 3.10 18.06
CA TYR A 148 4.83 1.83 18.63
C TYR A 148 5.96 1.27 19.48
N ASN A 149 5.74 1.15 20.78
CA ASN A 149 6.67 0.59 21.78
C ASN A 149 6.23 -0.79 22.22
#